data_c24746f822ba93ea1f723d40ece21050
#
_entry.id   c24746f822ba93ea1f723d40ece21050
#
_cell.length_a   1.000
_cell.length_b   1.000
_cell.length_c   1.000
_cell.angle_alpha   90.00
_cell.angle_beta   90.00
_cell.angle_gamma   90.00
#
_symmetry.space_group_name_H-M   'P 1'
#
loop_
_entity.id
_entity.type
_entity.pdbx_description
1 polymer ?
#
loop_
_entity_poly.entity_id
_entity_poly.type
_entity_poly.pdbx_seq_one_letter_code
_entity_poly.pdbx_strand_id
1 'polypeptide(L)'
;EKTSHGNTPKLPVIKGPLIDYTYIVDEEEIGAGHKIVAEGKHGGWLWVILEGVAELARETSAGPLKILRIGEGAFIGSVASFLMLEGTVRSAAISAATKVQLGVLDSRRLSVDFLRMSNEFRNLCISLDRRMKQATDMAVKAYLNKVRLDDYIKVKNQIINQGDGEKKLFEITEGEAHIVRHTENGYVPLASLQPGDFFGNIPFLDLGQEPFYASVFGSENLKLETLDPDGFKKEYQELTPTFKNFIEHIATCISVTSRVVCEYHKQNFQGKSRK
;
A
#
# COMPACT_ATOMS: atom_id res chain seq x y z
N GLU A 1 -16.22 -17.50 -24.98
CA GLU A 1 -15.70 -18.37 -23.91
C GLU A 1 -15.71 -17.59 -22.60
N LYS A 2 -16.64 -17.97 -21.68
CA LYS A 2 -16.67 -17.40 -20.33
C LYS A 2 -15.48 -17.98 -19.57
N THR A 3 -14.40 -17.23 -19.44
CA THR A 3 -13.36 -17.51 -18.46
C THR A 3 -14.01 -17.48 -17.07
N SER A 4 -14.10 -18.63 -16.43
CA SER A 4 -14.54 -18.75 -15.04
C SER A 4 -13.53 -17.97 -14.18
N HIS A 5 -13.90 -16.74 -13.83
CA HIS A 5 -13.12 -15.92 -12.92
C HIS A 5 -13.13 -16.65 -11.56
N GLY A 6 -11.96 -17.03 -11.07
CA GLY A 6 -11.80 -17.66 -9.77
C GLY A 6 -12.48 -16.84 -8.68
N ASN A 7 -12.90 -17.50 -7.61
CA ASN A 7 -13.55 -16.87 -6.46
C ASN A 7 -12.72 -15.67 -5.98
N THR A 8 -13.33 -14.49 -5.94
CA THR A 8 -12.70 -13.32 -5.33
C THR A 8 -12.31 -13.66 -3.89
N PRO A 9 -11.05 -13.46 -3.47
CA PRO A 9 -10.64 -13.73 -2.11
C PRO A 9 -11.54 -13.00 -1.10
N LYS A 10 -11.82 -13.64 0.05
CA LYS A 10 -12.53 -12.96 1.12
C LYS A 10 -11.66 -11.84 1.66
N LEU A 11 -12.06 -10.59 1.39
CA LEU A 11 -11.33 -9.40 1.83
C LEU A 11 -11.70 -9.07 3.28
N PRO A 12 -10.73 -9.01 4.21
CA PRO A 12 -10.98 -8.51 5.56
C PRO A 12 -11.31 -7.02 5.52
N VAL A 13 -12.09 -6.54 6.48
CA VAL A 13 -12.30 -5.10 6.67
C VAL A 13 -11.15 -4.55 7.50
N ILE A 14 -10.36 -3.65 6.92
CA ILE A 14 -9.28 -2.93 7.61
C ILE A 14 -9.93 -1.82 8.43
N LYS A 15 -9.68 -1.83 9.74
CA LYS A 15 -10.10 -0.79 10.66
C LYS A 15 -8.87 -0.19 11.33
N GLY A 16 -8.97 1.04 11.76
CA GLY A 16 -7.97 1.74 12.55
C GLY A 16 -8.52 2.26 13.86
N PRO A 17 -7.68 2.78 14.77
CA PRO A 17 -8.14 3.52 15.91
C PRO A 17 -8.84 4.81 15.46
N LEU A 18 -9.79 5.28 16.29
CA LEU A 18 -10.43 6.57 16.04
C LEU A 18 -9.39 7.68 16.12
N ILE A 19 -9.53 8.65 15.22
CA ILE A 19 -8.63 9.80 15.16
C ILE A 19 -9.08 10.90 16.16
N ASP A 20 -8.18 11.85 16.39
CA ASP A 20 -8.52 13.09 17.08
C ASP A 20 -9.49 13.93 16.22
N TYR A 21 -10.69 14.15 16.71
CA TYR A 21 -11.73 14.92 16.03
C TYR A 21 -11.31 16.37 15.70
N THR A 22 -10.27 16.91 16.34
CA THR A 22 -9.74 18.24 15.98
C THR A 22 -9.13 18.32 14.59
N TYR A 23 -8.90 17.18 13.91
CA TYR A 23 -8.49 17.12 12.51
C TYR A 23 -9.67 17.08 11.54
N ILE A 24 -10.92 16.94 12.01
CA ILE A 24 -12.12 16.89 11.17
C ILE A 24 -12.65 18.31 11.02
N VAL A 25 -12.79 18.77 9.80
CA VAL A 25 -13.32 20.10 9.46
C VAL A 25 -14.74 20.06 8.94
N ASP A 26 -15.20 18.88 8.47
CA ASP A 26 -16.57 18.67 7.98
C ASP A 26 -16.91 17.18 8.02
N GLU A 27 -18.18 16.84 7.92
CA GLU A 27 -18.66 15.45 7.86
C GLU A 27 -19.57 15.27 6.64
N GLU A 28 -19.39 14.13 5.97
CA GLU A 28 -20.18 13.77 4.79
C GLU A 28 -20.82 12.39 4.99
N GLU A 29 -22.07 12.25 4.55
CA GLU A 29 -22.79 10.99 4.54
C GLU A 29 -22.94 10.48 3.10
N ILE A 30 -22.49 9.24 2.85
CA ILE A 30 -22.53 8.61 1.53
C ILE A 30 -23.38 7.34 1.60
N GLY A 31 -24.43 7.26 0.78
CA GLY A 31 -25.30 6.09 0.69
C GLY A 31 -24.59 4.87 0.11
N ALA A 32 -25.04 3.68 0.51
CA ALA A 32 -24.52 2.41 0.00
C ALA A 32 -24.56 2.37 -1.55
N GLY A 33 -23.51 1.83 -2.17
CA GLY A 33 -23.34 1.74 -3.61
C GLY A 33 -22.83 3.01 -4.29
N HIS A 34 -22.77 4.15 -3.62
CA HIS A 34 -22.29 5.38 -4.21
C HIS A 34 -20.76 5.47 -4.20
N LYS A 35 -20.23 6.13 -5.22
CA LYS A 35 -18.78 6.35 -5.38
C LYS A 35 -18.32 7.53 -4.52
N ILE A 36 -17.29 7.30 -3.71
CA ILE A 36 -16.60 8.32 -2.91
C ILE A 36 -15.46 8.93 -3.72
N VAL A 37 -14.66 8.06 -4.36
CA VAL A 37 -13.50 8.45 -5.17
C VAL A 37 -13.56 7.72 -6.51
N ALA A 38 -13.30 8.44 -7.61
CA ALA A 38 -13.19 7.84 -8.94
C ALA A 38 -11.72 7.68 -9.36
N GLU A 39 -11.35 6.49 -9.85
CA GLU A 39 -10.03 6.23 -10.43
C GLU A 39 -9.78 7.17 -11.61
N GLY A 40 -8.54 7.65 -11.76
CA GLY A 40 -8.15 8.55 -12.83
C GLY A 40 -8.59 10.02 -12.64
N LYS A 41 -9.31 10.37 -11.58
CA LYS A 41 -9.69 11.75 -11.29
C LYS A 41 -8.70 12.44 -10.36
N HIS A 42 -8.57 13.76 -10.50
CA HIS A 42 -7.80 14.59 -9.56
C HIS A 42 -8.59 14.81 -8.28
N GLY A 43 -7.91 14.95 -7.16
CA GLY A 43 -8.56 15.27 -5.89
C GLY A 43 -7.56 15.38 -4.75
N GLY A 44 -7.65 16.51 -4.01
CA GLY A 44 -6.83 16.81 -2.83
C GLY A 44 -7.49 16.46 -1.49
N TRP A 45 -8.70 15.89 -1.49
CA TRP A 45 -9.40 15.57 -0.26
C TRP A 45 -8.86 14.32 0.40
N LEU A 46 -8.85 14.34 1.72
CA LEU A 46 -8.53 13.22 2.58
C LEU A 46 -9.66 13.03 3.58
N TRP A 47 -10.12 11.80 3.74
CA TRP A 47 -11.17 11.45 4.68
C TRP A 47 -10.73 10.36 5.64
N VAL A 48 -11.40 10.30 6.78
CA VAL A 48 -11.42 9.12 7.66
C VAL A 48 -12.83 8.56 7.71
N ILE A 49 -12.96 7.25 7.74
CA ILE A 49 -14.26 6.59 7.91
C ILE A 49 -14.60 6.64 9.40
N LEU A 50 -15.71 7.30 9.72
CA LEU A 50 -16.26 7.39 11.08
C LEU A 50 -17.19 6.21 11.35
N GLU A 51 -17.98 5.80 10.35
CA GLU A 51 -18.89 4.66 10.42
C GLU A 51 -19.07 4.03 9.04
N GLY A 52 -19.32 2.72 9.02
CA GLY A 52 -19.61 1.98 7.80
C GLY A 52 -18.38 1.32 7.17
N VAL A 53 -18.53 0.85 5.93
CA VAL A 53 -17.52 0.12 5.16
C VAL A 53 -17.49 0.63 3.72
N ALA A 54 -16.28 0.91 3.23
CA ALA A 54 -16.02 1.21 1.82
C ALA A 54 -15.14 0.14 1.16
N GLU A 55 -15.18 0.06 -0.15
CA GLU A 55 -14.41 -0.89 -0.97
C GLU A 55 -13.52 -0.14 -1.96
N LEU A 56 -12.24 -0.49 -1.97
CA LEU A 56 -11.27 -0.03 -2.96
C LEU A 56 -11.23 -1.01 -4.13
N ALA A 57 -11.41 -0.50 -5.33
CA ALA A 57 -11.37 -1.27 -6.56
C ALA A 57 -10.50 -0.60 -7.63
N ARG A 58 -9.97 -1.43 -8.54
CA ARG A 58 -9.25 -1.00 -9.75
C ARG A 58 -10.02 -1.45 -10.98
N GLU A 59 -10.10 -0.58 -11.97
CA GLU A 59 -10.67 -0.94 -13.26
C GLU A 59 -9.73 -1.89 -14.01
N THR A 60 -10.27 -2.96 -14.59
CA THR A 60 -9.51 -3.93 -15.38
C THR A 60 -10.25 -4.26 -16.68
N SER A 61 -9.56 -4.89 -17.64
CA SER A 61 -10.17 -5.40 -18.86
C SER A 61 -11.25 -6.47 -18.62
N ALA A 62 -11.30 -7.04 -17.42
CA ALA A 62 -12.29 -8.04 -17.00
C ALA A 62 -13.37 -7.47 -16.07
N GLY A 63 -13.43 -6.13 -15.92
CA GLY A 63 -14.32 -5.41 -15.00
C GLY A 63 -13.61 -4.95 -13.73
N PRO A 64 -14.32 -4.30 -12.81
CA PRO A 64 -13.77 -3.77 -11.58
C PRO A 64 -13.28 -4.88 -10.66
N LEU A 65 -12.03 -4.78 -10.20
CA LEU A 65 -11.40 -5.70 -9.27
C LEU A 65 -11.39 -5.09 -7.87
N LYS A 66 -12.15 -5.66 -6.94
CA LYS A 66 -12.11 -5.27 -5.53
C LYS A 66 -10.82 -5.79 -4.88
N ILE A 67 -10.06 -4.90 -4.24
CA ILE A 67 -8.74 -5.21 -3.66
C ILE A 67 -8.77 -5.10 -2.15
N LEU A 68 -9.44 -4.09 -1.58
CA LEU A 68 -9.51 -3.84 -0.15
C LEU A 68 -10.93 -3.51 0.29
N ARG A 69 -11.21 -3.81 1.57
CA ARG A 69 -12.34 -3.27 2.32
C ARG A 69 -11.81 -2.51 3.51
N ILE A 70 -12.31 -1.30 3.69
CA ILE A 70 -11.88 -0.38 4.75
C ILE A 70 -13.09 0.09 5.55
N GLY A 71 -12.93 0.24 6.85
CA GLY A 71 -14.00 0.61 7.79
C GLY A 71 -13.57 1.69 8.76
N GLU A 72 -14.20 1.76 9.90
CA GLU A 72 -13.96 2.78 10.93
C GLU A 72 -12.48 2.99 11.24
N GLY A 73 -12.04 4.23 11.34
CA GLY A 73 -10.64 4.63 11.57
C GLY A 73 -9.74 4.50 10.35
N ALA A 74 -10.20 3.95 9.23
CA ALA A 74 -9.45 3.87 7.99
C ALA A 74 -9.48 5.19 7.21
N PHE A 75 -8.39 5.50 6.50
CA PHE A 75 -8.25 6.72 5.73
C PHE A 75 -8.57 6.48 4.25
N ILE A 76 -9.14 7.50 3.61
CA ILE A 76 -9.35 7.57 2.16
C ILE A 76 -8.55 8.76 1.62
N GLY A 77 -7.47 8.46 0.91
CA GLY A 77 -6.53 9.41 0.35
C GLY A 77 -5.10 8.93 0.47
N SER A 78 -4.15 9.82 0.16
CA SER A 78 -2.73 9.53 0.12
C SER A 78 -1.91 10.70 0.65
N VAL A 79 -0.59 10.51 0.87
CA VAL A 79 0.34 11.59 1.22
C VAL A 79 0.25 12.73 0.18
N ALA A 80 0.21 12.39 -1.10
CA ALA A 80 0.07 13.37 -2.18
C ALA A 80 -1.23 14.19 -2.09
N SER A 81 -2.30 13.65 -1.47
CA SER A 81 -3.59 14.34 -1.35
C SER A 81 -3.50 15.59 -0.45
N PHE A 82 -2.84 15.51 0.70
CA PHE A 82 -2.73 16.68 1.59
C PHE A 82 -1.55 17.58 1.24
N LEU A 83 -0.56 17.12 0.49
CA LEU A 83 0.50 17.98 -0.02
C LEU A 83 0.06 18.83 -1.22
N MET A 84 -1.17 18.62 -1.71
CA MET A 84 -1.74 19.34 -2.85
C MET A 84 -0.80 19.36 -4.07
N LEU A 85 -0.08 18.26 -4.30
CA LEU A 85 0.81 18.14 -5.44
C LEU A 85 0.01 18.22 -6.74
N GLU A 86 0.39 19.16 -7.62
CA GLU A 86 -0.23 19.31 -8.92
C GLU A 86 -0.19 17.98 -9.69
N GLY A 87 -1.29 17.66 -10.36
CA GLY A 87 -1.38 16.43 -11.16
C GLY A 87 -1.63 15.15 -10.38
N THR A 88 -1.89 15.20 -9.07
CA THR A 88 -2.23 14.01 -8.27
C THR A 88 -3.49 13.34 -8.78
N VAL A 89 -3.33 12.15 -9.37
CA VAL A 89 -4.43 11.35 -9.91
C VAL A 89 -4.73 10.19 -8.96
N ARG A 90 -6.02 9.97 -8.67
CA ARG A 90 -6.48 8.85 -7.85
C ARG A 90 -6.17 7.52 -8.54
N SER A 91 -5.36 6.68 -7.91
CA SER A 91 -4.91 5.39 -8.47
C SER A 91 -5.96 4.28 -8.40
N ALA A 92 -7.06 4.48 -7.65
CA ALA A 92 -8.12 3.51 -7.47
C ALA A 92 -9.47 4.21 -7.27
N ALA A 93 -10.55 3.49 -7.52
CA ALA A 93 -11.90 3.90 -7.16
C ALA A 93 -12.22 3.43 -5.74
N ILE A 94 -12.98 4.23 -4.98
CA ILE A 94 -13.53 3.84 -3.67
C ILE A 94 -15.03 4.09 -3.68
N SER A 95 -15.80 3.08 -3.27
CA SER A 95 -17.27 3.13 -3.19
C SER A 95 -17.76 2.67 -1.83
N ALA A 96 -18.85 3.25 -1.36
CA ALA A 96 -19.50 2.87 -0.12
C ALA A 96 -20.14 1.46 -0.26
N ALA A 97 -19.65 0.48 0.51
CA ALA A 97 -20.23 -0.86 0.55
C ALA A 97 -21.49 -0.91 1.43
N THR A 98 -21.51 -0.11 2.47
CA THR A 98 -22.68 0.19 3.33
C THR A 98 -22.94 1.69 3.28
N LYS A 99 -23.91 2.21 4.01
CA LYS A 99 -23.95 3.64 4.32
C LYS A 99 -22.67 4.00 5.09
N VAL A 100 -21.98 5.07 4.71
CA VAL A 100 -20.70 5.49 5.27
C VAL A 100 -20.81 6.93 5.76
N GLN A 101 -20.34 7.16 7.00
CA GLN A 101 -20.08 8.50 7.54
C GLN A 101 -18.60 8.79 7.40
N LEU A 102 -18.24 9.89 6.77
CA LEU A 102 -16.87 10.33 6.51
C LEU A 102 -16.57 11.61 7.27
N GLY A 103 -15.42 11.67 7.94
CA GLY A 103 -14.84 12.91 8.42
C GLY A 103 -13.88 13.48 7.40
N VAL A 104 -14.12 14.71 6.92
CA VAL A 104 -13.22 15.44 6.03
C VAL A 104 -12.04 15.96 6.84
N LEU A 105 -10.81 15.61 6.47
CA LEU A 105 -9.62 15.97 7.22
C LEU A 105 -9.03 17.31 6.80
N ASP A 106 -8.52 18.06 7.78
CA ASP A 106 -7.79 19.30 7.57
C ASP A 106 -6.44 19.05 6.89
N SER A 107 -6.42 19.18 5.58
CA SER A 107 -5.20 18.98 4.78
C SER A 107 -4.08 19.96 5.16
N ARG A 108 -4.42 21.18 5.61
CA ARG A 108 -3.39 22.17 6.03
C ARG A 108 -2.71 21.72 7.31
N ARG A 109 -3.48 21.24 8.28
CA ARG A 109 -2.95 20.74 9.55
C ARG A 109 -2.05 19.53 9.32
N LEU A 110 -2.48 18.58 8.50
CA LEU A 110 -1.67 17.42 8.11
C LEU A 110 -0.39 17.82 7.37
N SER A 111 -0.46 18.81 6.48
CA SER A 111 0.73 19.35 5.81
C SER A 111 1.72 19.98 6.80
N VAL A 112 1.24 20.70 7.81
CA VAL A 112 2.11 21.27 8.86
C VAL A 112 2.80 20.16 9.65
N ASP A 113 2.06 19.12 10.05
CA ASP A 113 2.65 17.96 10.75
C ASP A 113 3.71 17.27 9.90
N PHE A 114 3.43 17.05 8.62
CA PHE A 114 4.37 16.46 7.67
C PHE A 114 5.64 17.30 7.49
N LEU A 115 5.53 18.62 7.36
CA LEU A 115 6.66 19.53 7.16
C LEU A 115 7.57 19.66 8.40
N ARG A 116 7.09 19.28 9.59
CA ARG A 116 7.89 19.22 10.82
C ARG A 116 8.81 18.01 10.90
N MET A 117 8.56 16.97 10.08
CA MET A 117 9.39 15.77 10.04
C MET A 117 10.73 16.03 9.36
N SER A 118 11.72 15.20 9.64
CA SER A 118 12.97 15.17 8.88
C SER A 118 12.73 14.88 7.39
N ASN A 119 13.68 15.24 6.54
CA ASN A 119 13.60 14.93 5.11
C ASN A 119 13.50 13.43 4.87
N GLU A 120 14.29 12.66 5.62
CA GLU A 120 14.37 11.21 5.52
C GLU A 120 13.02 10.57 5.89
N PHE A 121 12.38 11.05 6.97
CA PHE A 121 11.08 10.52 7.39
C PHE A 121 9.97 10.88 6.40
N ARG A 122 10.00 12.09 5.84
CA ARG A 122 9.07 12.50 4.77
C ARG A 122 9.23 11.62 3.52
N ASN A 123 10.47 11.34 3.13
CA ASN A 123 10.77 10.45 2.00
C ASN A 123 10.25 9.03 2.26
N LEU A 124 10.39 8.52 3.47
CA LEU A 124 9.81 7.24 3.88
C LEU A 124 8.27 7.24 3.69
N CYS A 125 7.57 8.28 4.15
CA CYS A 125 6.12 8.39 3.97
C CYS A 125 5.71 8.39 2.48
N ILE A 126 6.46 9.11 1.64
CA ILE A 126 6.23 9.16 0.19
C ILE A 126 6.50 7.79 -0.45
N SER A 127 7.56 7.09 0.00
CA SER A 127 7.87 5.74 -0.47
C SER A 127 6.76 4.74 -0.11
N LEU A 128 6.21 4.81 1.10
CA LEU A 128 5.06 3.97 1.50
C LEU A 128 3.84 4.22 0.62
N ASP A 129 3.55 5.47 0.29
CA ASP A 129 2.44 5.83 -0.61
C ASP A 129 2.64 5.25 -2.02
N ARG A 130 3.85 5.35 -2.58
CA ARG A 130 4.22 4.70 -3.86
C ARG A 130 4.10 3.19 -3.78
N ARG A 131 4.57 2.58 -2.68
CA ARG A 131 4.52 1.13 -2.46
C ARG A 131 3.09 0.61 -2.38
N MET A 132 2.17 1.35 -1.77
CA MET A 132 0.74 1.03 -1.76
C MET A 132 0.16 0.99 -3.18
N LYS A 133 0.49 1.98 -4.01
CA LYS A 133 0.10 2.00 -5.43
C LYS A 133 0.66 0.79 -6.18
N GLN A 134 1.94 0.49 -6.01
CA GLN A 134 2.59 -0.67 -6.64
C GLN A 134 1.95 -1.99 -6.22
N ALA A 135 1.58 -2.14 -4.93
CA ALA A 135 0.90 -3.33 -4.45
C ALA A 135 -0.47 -3.51 -5.12
N THR A 136 -1.25 -2.44 -5.30
CA THR A 136 -2.53 -2.51 -6.02
C THR A 136 -2.35 -2.81 -7.51
N ASP A 137 -1.33 -2.24 -8.16
CA ASP A 137 -0.98 -2.56 -9.56
C ASP A 137 -0.57 -4.03 -9.71
N MET A 138 0.17 -4.57 -8.72
CA MET A 138 0.55 -5.98 -8.71
C MET A 138 -0.66 -6.91 -8.51
N ALA A 139 -1.63 -6.52 -7.69
CA ALA A 139 -2.87 -7.27 -7.53
C ALA A 139 -3.64 -7.38 -8.86
N VAL A 140 -3.70 -6.28 -9.64
CA VAL A 140 -4.31 -6.30 -10.99
C VAL A 140 -3.52 -7.23 -11.93
N LYS A 141 -2.18 -7.14 -11.96
CA LYS A 141 -1.33 -8.01 -12.79
C LYS A 141 -1.51 -9.49 -12.42
N ALA A 142 -1.54 -9.80 -11.13
CA ALA A 142 -1.74 -11.16 -10.63
C ALA A 142 -3.14 -11.68 -11.01
N TYR A 143 -4.18 -10.89 -10.81
CA TYR A 143 -5.55 -11.24 -11.20
C TYR A 143 -5.66 -11.55 -12.70
N LEU A 144 -5.05 -10.74 -13.55
CA LEU A 144 -5.05 -10.92 -15.00
C LEU A 144 -4.04 -11.98 -15.49
N ASN A 145 -3.34 -12.67 -14.59
CA ASN A 145 -2.26 -13.65 -14.90
C ASN A 145 -1.16 -13.06 -15.81
N LYS A 146 -0.82 -11.78 -15.61
CA LYS A 146 0.18 -11.03 -16.39
C LYS A 146 1.53 -10.86 -15.68
N VAL A 147 1.75 -11.54 -14.55
CA VAL A 147 3.02 -11.52 -13.82
C VAL A 147 4.03 -12.40 -14.53
N ARG A 148 5.18 -11.84 -14.91
CA ARG A 148 6.34 -12.56 -15.43
C ARG A 148 7.42 -12.53 -14.36
N LEU A 149 7.67 -13.64 -13.72
CA LEU A 149 8.62 -13.72 -12.60
C LEU A 149 10.05 -13.32 -13.00
N ASP A 150 10.48 -13.68 -14.23
CA ASP A 150 11.81 -13.36 -14.75
C ASP A 150 12.12 -11.85 -14.73
N ASP A 151 11.12 -11.01 -14.90
CA ASP A 151 11.28 -9.54 -14.86
C ASP A 151 11.75 -9.04 -13.48
N TYR A 152 11.56 -9.85 -12.43
CA TYR A 152 11.82 -9.48 -11.03
C TYR A 152 13.04 -10.15 -10.41
N ILE A 153 13.43 -11.35 -10.87
CA ILE A 153 14.51 -12.12 -10.23
C ILE A 153 15.64 -12.51 -11.17
N LYS A 154 15.42 -12.52 -12.49
CA LYS A 154 16.45 -12.91 -13.45
C LYS A 154 17.58 -11.88 -13.48
N VAL A 155 18.83 -12.37 -13.42
CA VAL A 155 20.05 -11.52 -13.42
C VAL A 155 20.05 -10.49 -12.29
N LYS A 156 19.48 -10.83 -11.13
CA LYS A 156 19.44 -9.96 -9.95
C LYS A 156 20.06 -10.65 -8.74
N ASN A 157 20.71 -9.85 -7.90
CA ASN A 157 21.33 -10.34 -6.66
C ASN A 157 20.31 -10.34 -5.52
N GLN A 158 20.26 -11.42 -4.74
CA GLN A 158 19.44 -11.46 -3.54
C GLN A 158 20.13 -10.66 -2.43
N ILE A 159 19.45 -9.65 -1.92
CA ILE A 159 19.94 -8.71 -0.88
C ILE A 159 19.45 -9.12 0.51
N ILE A 160 18.16 -9.50 0.60
CA ILE A 160 17.52 -9.98 1.82
C ILE A 160 16.83 -11.31 1.51
N ASN A 161 17.00 -12.32 2.39
CA ASN A 161 16.22 -13.55 2.32
C ASN A 161 14.95 -13.42 3.17
N GLN A 162 13.86 -13.98 2.68
CA GLN A 162 12.62 -14.10 3.46
C GLN A 162 12.87 -14.88 4.75
N GLY A 163 12.47 -14.29 5.88
CA GLY A 163 12.66 -14.85 7.21
C GLY A 163 13.98 -14.47 7.86
N ASP A 164 14.88 -13.75 7.17
CA ASP A 164 16.07 -13.20 7.79
C ASP A 164 15.69 -12.19 8.87
N GLY A 165 16.40 -12.22 9.99
CA GLY A 165 16.26 -11.22 11.05
C GLY A 165 16.98 -9.91 10.76
N GLU A 166 17.07 -9.48 9.49
CA GLU A 166 17.74 -8.23 9.10
C GLU A 166 17.09 -7.04 9.81
N LYS A 167 17.92 -6.27 10.50
CA LYS A 167 17.47 -5.10 11.29
C LYS A 167 17.77 -3.78 10.60
N LYS A 168 18.43 -3.81 9.43
CA LYS A 168 18.79 -2.60 8.71
C LYS A 168 17.65 -2.06 7.88
N LEU A 169 17.61 -0.75 7.76
CA LEU A 169 16.77 0.01 6.86
C LEU A 169 17.66 0.59 5.77
N PHE A 170 17.21 0.48 4.52
CA PHE A 170 17.95 0.94 3.35
C PHE A 170 17.13 1.93 2.55
N GLU A 171 17.79 2.96 2.01
CA GLU A 171 17.30 3.80 0.93
C GLU A 171 18.02 3.43 -0.37
N ILE A 172 17.28 3.33 -1.47
CA ILE A 172 17.86 3.11 -2.79
C ILE A 172 18.33 4.45 -3.35
N THR A 173 19.63 4.55 -3.68
CA THR A 173 20.20 5.74 -4.30
C THR A 173 20.37 5.57 -5.82
N GLU A 174 20.64 4.36 -6.29
CA GLU A 174 20.71 4.00 -7.71
C GLU A 174 20.21 2.57 -7.93
N GLY A 175 19.77 2.27 -9.16
CA GLY A 175 19.29 0.94 -9.54
C GLY A 175 17.84 0.70 -9.11
N GLU A 176 17.47 -0.57 -9.01
CA GLU A 176 16.13 -1.00 -8.61
C GLU A 176 16.20 -2.23 -7.70
N ALA A 177 15.19 -2.39 -6.84
CA ALA A 177 15.01 -3.56 -6.01
C ALA A 177 13.59 -4.10 -6.14
N HIS A 178 13.42 -5.43 -6.05
CA HIS A 178 12.14 -6.11 -6.17
C HIS A 178 11.84 -6.90 -4.91
N ILE A 179 10.66 -6.69 -4.37
CA ILE A 179 10.15 -7.42 -3.22
C ILE A 179 9.42 -8.66 -3.74
N VAL A 180 9.87 -9.84 -3.34
CA VAL A 180 9.36 -11.12 -3.85
C VAL A 180 9.12 -12.07 -2.70
N ARG A 181 7.89 -12.58 -2.57
CA ARG A 181 7.54 -13.57 -1.56
C ARG A 181 7.73 -14.98 -2.11
N HIS A 182 8.41 -15.83 -1.38
CA HIS A 182 8.44 -17.27 -1.64
C HIS A 182 7.20 -17.93 -1.01
N THR A 183 6.44 -18.66 -1.81
CA THR A 183 5.24 -19.39 -1.41
C THR A 183 5.37 -20.87 -1.84
N GLU A 184 4.47 -21.72 -1.37
CA GLU A 184 4.38 -23.12 -1.82
C GLU A 184 4.21 -23.26 -3.35
N ASN A 185 3.67 -22.24 -4.00
CA ASN A 185 3.44 -22.19 -5.45
C ASN A 185 4.53 -21.38 -6.21
N GLY A 186 5.69 -21.17 -5.59
CA GLY A 186 6.81 -20.43 -6.16
C GLY A 186 6.90 -18.99 -5.69
N TYR A 187 7.69 -18.19 -6.40
CA TYR A 187 7.93 -16.78 -6.09
C TYR A 187 6.81 -15.89 -6.61
N VAL A 188 6.40 -14.93 -5.79
CA VAL A 188 5.33 -13.95 -6.09
C VAL A 188 5.89 -12.54 -5.93
N PRO A 189 6.05 -11.76 -7.00
CA PRO A 189 6.44 -10.36 -6.90
C PRO A 189 5.36 -9.54 -6.19
N LEU A 190 5.79 -8.62 -5.30
CA LEU A 190 4.90 -7.78 -4.51
C LEU A 190 5.07 -6.30 -4.82
N ALA A 191 6.30 -5.85 -5.05
CA ALA A 191 6.61 -4.46 -5.38
C ALA A 191 7.91 -4.35 -6.16
N SER A 192 8.06 -3.24 -6.90
CA SER A 192 9.32 -2.83 -7.54
C SER A 192 9.67 -1.44 -7.03
N LEU A 193 10.84 -1.33 -6.44
CA LEU A 193 11.36 -0.13 -5.77
C LEU A 193 12.43 0.52 -6.64
N GLN A 194 12.52 1.85 -6.58
CA GLN A 194 13.41 2.68 -7.37
C GLN A 194 14.13 3.71 -6.48
N PRO A 195 15.08 4.51 -6.99
CA PRO A 195 15.75 5.52 -6.20
C PRO A 195 14.78 6.41 -5.42
N GLY A 196 15.09 6.62 -4.12
CA GLY A 196 14.25 7.30 -3.15
C GLY A 196 13.17 6.41 -2.52
N ASP A 197 13.17 5.09 -2.79
CA ASP A 197 12.37 4.13 -2.05
C ASP A 197 13.17 3.44 -0.95
N PHE A 198 12.45 2.99 0.06
CA PHE A 198 13.00 2.37 1.27
C PHE A 198 12.61 0.90 1.34
N PHE A 199 13.51 0.06 1.84
CA PHE A 199 13.21 -1.34 2.13
C PHE A 199 14.03 -1.85 3.32
N GLY A 200 13.64 -3.02 3.85
CA GLY A 200 14.24 -3.64 5.02
C GLY A 200 13.37 -3.49 6.26
N ASN A 201 13.98 -3.39 7.42
CA ASN A 201 13.24 -3.34 8.68
C ASN A 201 12.85 -1.90 9.05
N ILE A 202 11.58 -1.58 8.94
CA ILE A 202 11.00 -0.35 9.49
C ILE A 202 10.52 -0.68 10.91
N PRO A 203 11.20 -0.20 11.98
CA PRO A 203 11.04 -0.75 13.33
C PRO A 203 9.68 -0.50 14.00
N PHE A 204 8.83 0.31 13.41
CA PHE A 204 7.50 0.69 13.92
C PHE A 204 6.36 0.33 12.96
N LEU A 205 6.65 -0.32 11.81
CA LEU A 205 5.64 -0.72 10.82
C LEU A 205 5.85 -2.16 10.37
N ASP A 206 4.76 -2.89 10.20
CA ASP A 206 4.74 -4.19 9.52
C ASP A 206 4.00 -4.06 8.18
N LEU A 207 4.76 -4.08 7.10
CA LEU A 207 4.22 -4.04 5.73
C LEU A 207 3.74 -5.41 5.25
N GLY A 208 3.93 -6.48 6.04
CA GLY A 208 3.68 -7.85 5.61
C GLY A 208 4.56 -8.26 4.42
N GLN A 209 5.71 -7.65 4.26
CA GLN A 209 6.68 -7.89 3.19
C GLN A 209 8.06 -8.23 3.79
N GLU A 210 9.17 -7.64 3.30
CA GLU A 210 10.50 -7.89 3.86
C GLU A 210 10.65 -7.28 5.27
N PRO A 211 11.62 -7.74 6.06
CA PRO A 211 12.49 -8.90 5.84
C PRO A 211 11.83 -10.24 6.20
N PHE A 212 10.72 -10.22 6.91
CA PHE A 212 10.15 -11.44 7.50
C PHE A 212 9.33 -12.27 6.49
N TYR A 213 8.60 -11.60 5.60
CA TYR A 213 7.61 -12.25 4.74
C TYR A 213 7.95 -12.20 3.25
N ALA A 214 9.08 -11.59 2.88
CA ALA A 214 9.55 -11.51 1.50
C ALA A 214 11.06 -11.35 1.41
N SER A 215 11.62 -11.76 0.28
CA SER A 215 13.01 -11.51 -0.12
C SER A 215 13.12 -10.23 -0.93
N VAL A 216 14.31 -9.66 -1.01
CA VAL A 216 14.65 -8.52 -1.86
C VAL A 216 15.69 -8.92 -2.88
N PHE A 217 15.43 -8.68 -4.16
CA PHE A 217 16.35 -8.88 -5.28
C PHE A 217 16.71 -7.53 -5.88
N GLY A 218 18.01 -7.23 -5.98
CA GLY A 218 18.53 -5.97 -6.50
C GLY A 218 19.17 -6.11 -7.88
N SER A 219 19.06 -5.06 -8.71
CA SER A 219 19.78 -4.96 -9.98
C SER A 219 21.31 -4.90 -9.76
N GLU A 220 22.10 -5.18 -10.80
CA GLU A 220 23.58 -5.16 -10.71
C GLU A 220 24.15 -3.79 -10.32
N ASN A 221 23.45 -2.71 -10.73
CA ASN A 221 23.83 -1.33 -10.42
C ASN A 221 23.16 -0.79 -9.15
N LEU A 222 22.58 -1.66 -8.30
CA LEU A 222 21.92 -1.23 -7.07
C LEU A 222 22.93 -0.61 -6.11
N LYS A 223 22.67 0.64 -5.68
CA LYS A 223 23.37 1.32 -4.60
C LYS A 223 22.42 1.66 -3.47
N LEU A 224 22.87 1.46 -2.26
CA LEU A 224 22.07 1.59 -1.04
C LEU A 224 22.77 2.51 -0.04
N GLU A 225 21.98 3.34 0.59
CA GLU A 225 22.34 4.02 1.83
C GLU A 225 21.73 3.26 3.01
N THR A 226 22.54 2.95 4.02
CA THR A 226 22.04 2.32 5.26
C THR A 226 21.65 3.43 6.23
N LEU A 227 20.42 3.37 6.70
CA LEU A 227 19.83 4.36 7.58
C LEU A 227 19.82 3.87 9.03
N ASP A 228 19.71 4.81 9.98
CA ASP A 228 19.58 4.52 11.41
C ASP A 228 18.11 4.24 11.77
N PRO A 229 17.72 2.98 12.05
CA PRO A 229 16.35 2.66 12.40
C PRO A 229 15.90 3.27 13.73
N ASP A 230 16.81 3.52 14.67
CA ASP A 230 16.49 4.09 15.99
C ASP A 230 16.12 5.57 15.87
N GLY A 231 16.77 6.32 14.97
CA GLY A 231 16.41 7.68 14.62
C GLY A 231 14.98 7.78 14.09
N PHE A 232 14.62 6.92 13.14
CA PHE A 232 13.25 6.84 12.61
C PHE A 232 12.23 6.46 13.69
N LYS A 233 12.56 5.51 14.57
CA LYS A 233 11.69 5.10 15.65
C LYS A 233 11.41 6.24 16.63
N LYS A 234 12.44 7.00 16.98
CA LYS A 234 12.31 8.17 17.86
C LYS A 234 11.39 9.22 17.23
N GLU A 235 11.63 9.57 15.97
CA GLU A 235 10.81 10.54 15.26
C GLU A 235 9.35 10.08 15.14
N TYR A 236 9.11 8.79 14.83
CA TYR A 236 7.78 8.22 14.84
C TYR A 236 7.08 8.38 16.19
N GLN A 237 7.78 8.21 17.30
CA GLN A 237 7.20 8.38 18.64
C GLN A 237 6.72 9.80 18.90
N GLU A 238 7.33 10.81 18.28
CA GLU A 238 6.98 12.23 18.41
C GLU A 238 5.80 12.67 17.51
N LEU A 239 5.39 11.83 16.56
CA LEU A 239 4.26 12.15 15.68
C LEU A 239 2.93 12.26 16.43
N THR A 240 2.01 13.05 15.87
CA THR A 240 0.64 13.11 16.37
C THR A 240 -0.06 11.75 16.20
N PRO A 241 -1.01 11.37 17.08
CA PRO A 241 -1.75 10.12 16.96
C PRO A 241 -2.42 9.97 15.59
N THR A 242 -3.01 11.03 15.06
CA THR A 242 -3.65 11.02 13.73
C THR A 242 -2.66 10.66 12.62
N PHE A 243 -1.44 11.22 12.66
CA PHE A 243 -0.44 10.93 11.65
C PHE A 243 0.15 9.52 11.79
N LYS A 244 0.35 9.02 13.03
CA LYS A 244 0.70 7.62 13.29
C LYS A 244 -0.33 6.67 12.68
N ASN A 245 -1.61 6.89 12.99
CA ASN A 245 -2.71 6.08 12.47
C ASN A 245 -2.77 6.09 10.94
N PHE A 246 -2.46 7.23 10.32
CA PHE A 246 -2.40 7.35 8.86
C PHE A 246 -1.29 6.48 8.26
N ILE A 247 -0.06 6.54 8.81
CA ILE A 247 1.06 5.73 8.34
C ILE A 247 0.80 4.23 8.57
N GLU A 248 0.30 3.86 9.75
CA GLU A 248 -0.05 2.47 10.09
C GLU A 248 -1.17 1.93 9.19
N HIS A 249 -2.13 2.77 8.82
CA HIS A 249 -3.17 2.41 7.87
C HIS A 249 -2.57 2.07 6.49
N ILE A 250 -1.65 2.90 5.97
CA ILE A 250 -0.98 2.62 4.69
C ILE A 250 -0.23 1.28 4.78
N ALA A 251 0.53 1.05 5.86
CA ALA A 251 1.27 -0.19 6.08
C ALA A 251 0.33 -1.41 6.09
N THR A 252 -0.79 -1.32 6.80
CA THR A 252 -1.81 -2.38 6.86
C THR A 252 -2.43 -2.64 5.48
N CYS A 253 -2.71 -1.60 4.71
CA CYS A 253 -3.20 -1.73 3.34
C CYS A 253 -2.19 -2.44 2.43
N ILE A 254 -0.90 -2.12 2.52
CA ILE A 254 0.18 -2.81 1.79
C ILE A 254 0.20 -4.30 2.17
N SER A 255 0.16 -4.61 3.48
CA SER A 255 0.18 -5.97 4.00
C SER A 255 -1.00 -6.81 3.50
N VAL A 256 -2.21 -6.27 3.57
CA VAL A 256 -3.43 -6.96 3.09
C VAL A 256 -3.41 -7.14 1.58
N THR A 257 -3.00 -6.10 0.82
CA THR A 257 -2.89 -6.18 -0.64
C THR A 257 -1.86 -7.22 -1.07
N SER A 258 -0.73 -7.33 -0.37
CA SER A 258 0.29 -8.35 -0.63
C SER A 258 -0.27 -9.77 -0.47
N ARG A 259 -1.15 -10.01 0.51
CA ARG A 259 -1.86 -11.30 0.65
C ARG A 259 -2.82 -11.54 -0.51
N VAL A 260 -3.55 -10.53 -0.94
CA VAL A 260 -4.46 -10.61 -2.11
C VAL A 260 -3.69 -10.99 -3.38
N VAL A 261 -2.50 -10.40 -3.60
CA VAL A 261 -1.61 -10.77 -4.73
C VAL A 261 -1.25 -12.24 -4.68
N CYS A 262 -0.86 -12.76 -3.51
CA CYS A 262 -0.51 -14.17 -3.33
C CYS A 262 -1.71 -15.11 -3.58
N GLU A 263 -2.91 -14.73 -3.14
CA GLU A 263 -4.12 -15.53 -3.39
C GLU A 263 -4.47 -15.61 -4.88
N TYR A 264 -4.36 -14.52 -5.65
CA TYR A 264 -4.57 -14.56 -7.09
C TYR A 264 -3.49 -15.41 -7.79
N HIS A 265 -2.23 -15.31 -7.35
CA HIS A 265 -1.17 -16.15 -7.89
C HIS A 265 -1.45 -17.64 -7.66
N LYS A 266 -1.87 -18.01 -6.44
CA LYS A 266 -2.26 -19.39 -6.08
C LYS A 266 -3.41 -19.90 -6.96
N GLN A 267 -4.46 -19.10 -7.16
CA GLN A 267 -5.60 -19.47 -8.01
C GLN A 267 -5.17 -19.73 -9.46
N ASN A 268 -4.28 -18.89 -10.00
CA ASN A 268 -3.75 -19.06 -11.36
C ASN A 268 -2.92 -20.32 -11.50
N PHE A 269 -2.13 -20.69 -10.48
CA PHE A 269 -1.35 -21.92 -10.46
C PHE A 269 -2.25 -23.16 -10.46
N GLN A 270 -3.26 -23.20 -9.61
CA GLN A 270 -4.22 -24.31 -9.53
C GLN A 270 -5.04 -24.48 -10.82
N GLY A 271 -5.38 -23.38 -11.49
CA GLY A 271 -6.07 -23.38 -12.77
C GLY A 271 -5.25 -24.01 -13.92
N LYS A 272 -3.91 -23.93 -13.85
CA LYS A 272 -2.99 -24.56 -14.82
C LYS A 272 -2.83 -26.07 -14.59
N SER A 273 -2.89 -26.52 -13.34
CA SER A 273 -2.74 -27.94 -12.97
C SER A 273 -3.98 -28.80 -13.30
N ARG A 274 -5.10 -28.17 -13.65
CA ARG A 274 -6.37 -28.83 -14.01
C ARG A 274 -6.63 -28.90 -15.52
N LYS A 275 -5.76 -28.33 -16.34
CA LYS A 275 -5.77 -28.43 -17.81
C LYS A 275 -4.66 -29.34 -18.30
#